data_4c32dfb58e3931a50139b96b9a8bd681
#
_entry.id   4c32dfb58e3931a50139b96b9a8bd681
#
_cell.length_a   1.000
_cell.length_b   1.000
_cell.length_c   1.000
_cell.angle_alpha   90.00
_cell.angle_beta   90.00
_cell.angle_gamma   90.00
#
_symmetry.space_group_name_H-M   'P 1'
#
loop_
_entity.id
_entity.type
_entity.pdbx_description
1 polymer ?
#
loop_
_entity_poly.entity_id
_entity_poly.type
_entity_poly.pdbx_seq_one_letter_code
_entity_poly.pdbx_strand_id
1 'polypeptide(L)'
;MGIQKDRIRFNVGGRVFETTSTTLANAGRNSFFGAWFDENWDLNSQFNTNSSEDLFIDRNPECFSILLDLLRTGDLNIPPNVVTERLLYREASFYGLLDHVRSAKWGPFDGNRLRLGRSLTGQAPGDGTAIRAGPDGGCCVAHGSIVHVYDWMLEEHPLMNLDYQRVNDMGWVDPESVVISACERLGSRDGGMGLFNASSGELRYKFQVSHDNQVKSYTAGALSFSGDFKIFSSCKGRSNEYGIGVWDQVTGKQIDFFYESPGWSLGDADKLQWLHGSNCLLVATLFPRKDNCYISLLDFREKNMVWSWSDIGAPLTVDEKRVRDAIAMEDSNSVCVVNEYEDLGFIDLRISGGSARWSSRSRLMKGNMPDEPCYPKLALHDGQLFSSMNDSISVFCGPDWVLTSRLRRSYGGSICDFSIGGDRLFALHSEENIFDIWETPPPPVI
;
A
#
# COMPACT_ATOMS: atom_id res chain seq x y z
N MET A 1 46.89 2.74 28.80
CA MET A 1 45.44 2.92 28.97
C MET A 1 45.13 4.33 28.56
N GLY A 2 44.61 4.51 27.31
CA GLY A 2 44.18 5.82 26.80
C GLY A 2 42.92 6.20 27.54
N ILE A 3 42.90 7.38 28.15
CA ILE A 3 41.68 7.99 28.69
C ILE A 3 40.78 8.27 27.50
N GLN A 4 39.64 7.57 27.42
CA GLN A 4 38.65 7.72 26.37
C GLN A 4 38.03 9.10 26.52
N LYS A 5 38.45 10.07 25.69
CA LYS A 5 37.98 11.47 25.70
C LYS A 5 36.55 11.66 25.14
N ASP A 6 35.91 10.56 24.74
CA ASP A 6 34.60 10.53 24.03
C ASP A 6 33.42 10.11 24.91
N ARG A 7 33.56 10.21 26.21
CA ARG A 7 32.49 9.79 27.16
C ARG A 7 31.46 10.88 27.28
N ILE A 8 30.20 10.54 27.02
CA ILE A 8 29.05 11.42 27.10
C ILE A 8 28.10 10.90 28.16
N ARG A 9 27.53 11.81 28.97
CA ARG A 9 26.60 11.48 30.06
C ARG A 9 25.27 12.17 29.82
N PHE A 10 24.20 11.42 30.08
CA PHE A 10 22.81 11.88 30.03
C PHE A 10 22.12 11.54 31.35
N ASN A 11 21.28 12.44 31.83
CA ASN A 11 20.32 12.16 32.87
C ASN A 11 18.91 12.05 32.20
N VAL A 12 18.44 10.81 31.97
CA VAL A 12 17.15 10.56 31.36
C VAL A 12 16.16 10.17 32.45
N GLY A 13 15.16 11.02 32.70
CA GLY A 13 14.12 10.78 33.71
C GLY A 13 14.69 10.48 35.11
N GLY A 14 15.83 11.11 35.48
CA GLY A 14 16.49 10.91 36.75
C GLY A 14 17.52 9.77 36.81
N ARG A 15 17.65 8.96 35.74
CA ARG A 15 18.67 7.89 35.65
C ARG A 15 19.83 8.33 34.76
N VAL A 16 21.04 8.15 35.24
CA VAL A 16 22.25 8.54 34.51
C VAL A 16 22.68 7.41 33.58
N PHE A 17 22.92 7.76 32.31
CA PHE A 17 23.44 6.90 31.28
C PHE A 17 24.78 7.43 30.78
N GLU A 18 25.70 6.52 30.49
CA GLU A 18 27.01 6.83 29.93
C GLU A 18 27.21 6.08 28.61
N THR A 19 27.72 6.80 27.61
CA THR A 19 27.99 6.24 26.30
C THR A 19 29.15 6.96 25.61
N THR A 20 29.44 6.63 24.36
CA THR A 20 30.47 7.27 23.57
C THR A 20 29.86 8.03 22.38
N SER A 21 30.58 9.02 21.86
CA SER A 21 30.19 9.72 20.63
C SER A 21 30.02 8.78 19.43
N THR A 22 30.87 7.74 19.34
CA THR A 22 30.77 6.69 18.33
C THR A 22 29.47 5.92 18.38
N THR A 23 29.00 5.55 19.57
CA THR A 23 27.69 4.88 19.73
C THR A 23 26.55 5.79 19.28
N LEU A 24 26.58 7.07 19.65
CA LEU A 24 25.53 8.01 19.27
C LEU A 24 25.57 8.36 17.78
N ALA A 25 26.72 8.32 17.13
CA ALA A 25 26.84 8.50 15.68
C ALA A 25 26.08 7.42 14.89
N ASN A 26 25.89 6.22 15.45
CA ASN A 26 25.06 5.16 14.85
C ASN A 26 23.59 5.56 14.70
N ALA A 27 23.12 6.57 15.44
CA ALA A 27 21.76 7.08 15.32
C ALA A 27 21.48 7.83 14.02
N GLY A 28 22.53 8.24 13.28
CA GLY A 28 22.41 9.00 12.05
C GLY A 28 22.09 10.49 12.25
N ARG A 29 22.27 11.27 11.18
CA ARG A 29 22.11 12.74 11.22
C ARG A 29 20.70 13.22 11.52
N ASN A 30 19.68 12.49 11.11
CA ASN A 30 18.27 12.85 11.28
C ASN A 30 17.71 12.47 12.67
N SER A 31 18.57 12.03 13.60
CA SER A 31 18.19 11.69 14.97
C SER A 31 18.38 12.89 15.90
N PHE A 32 17.76 12.80 17.10
CA PHE A 32 18.02 13.72 18.21
C PHE A 32 19.51 13.87 18.51
N PHE A 33 20.25 12.78 18.45
CA PHE A 33 21.70 12.76 18.71
C PHE A 33 22.49 13.33 17.53
N GLY A 34 22.08 13.06 16.28
CA GLY A 34 22.72 13.61 15.08
C GLY A 34 22.61 15.13 15.05
N ALA A 35 21.43 15.65 15.35
CA ALA A 35 21.21 17.09 15.45
C ALA A 35 22.07 17.76 16.55
N TRP A 36 22.35 17.03 17.63
CA TRP A 36 23.24 17.51 18.69
C TRP A 36 24.70 17.63 18.23
N PHE A 37 25.16 16.75 17.35
CA PHE A 37 26.53 16.81 16.81
C PHE A 37 26.68 17.71 15.57
N ASP A 38 25.59 18.27 15.05
CA ASP A 38 25.66 19.18 13.90
C ASP A 38 26.23 20.53 14.35
N GLU A 39 27.40 20.90 13.79
CA GLU A 39 28.10 22.16 14.09
C GLU A 39 27.27 23.41 13.78
N ASN A 40 26.23 23.29 12.95
CA ASN A 40 25.34 24.38 12.57
C ASN A 40 24.19 24.61 13.55
N TRP A 41 24.02 23.76 14.58
CA TRP A 41 22.97 23.92 15.56
C TRP A 41 23.54 24.56 16.85
N ASP A 42 23.11 25.77 17.14
CA ASP A 42 23.57 26.65 18.25
C ASP A 42 23.24 26.13 19.68
N LEU A 43 22.90 24.85 19.84
CA LEU A 43 22.71 24.23 21.17
C LEU A 43 24.04 24.24 21.99
N ASN A 44 25.18 24.27 21.34
CA ASN A 44 26.49 24.43 21.99
C ASN A 44 26.63 25.76 22.76
N SER A 45 25.82 26.77 22.43
CA SER A 45 25.85 28.06 23.14
C SER A 45 25.09 28.01 24.49
N GLN A 46 24.19 27.07 24.68
CA GLN A 46 23.43 26.92 25.95
C GLN A 46 24.05 25.93 26.93
N PHE A 47 24.84 25.00 26.43
CA PHE A 47 25.52 24.00 27.26
C PHE A 47 27.02 24.35 27.34
N ASN A 48 27.37 25.21 28.26
CA ASN A 48 28.77 25.51 28.59
C ASN A 48 29.49 24.18 28.89
N THR A 49 30.42 23.79 28.05
CA THR A 49 31.26 22.57 28.19
C THR A 49 32.14 22.55 29.45
N ASN A 50 32.03 23.56 30.30
CA ASN A 50 32.75 23.71 31.56
C ASN A 50 31.90 23.44 32.81
N SER A 51 30.58 23.15 32.69
CA SER A 51 29.78 22.71 33.80
C SER A 51 29.67 21.17 33.78
N SER A 52 29.99 20.53 34.87
CA SER A 52 29.86 19.07 35.09
C SER A 52 28.38 18.62 35.18
N GLU A 53 27.47 19.34 34.59
CA GLU A 53 26.03 19.04 34.62
C GLU A 53 25.69 18.09 33.47
N ASP A 54 25.12 16.94 33.86
CA ASP A 54 24.61 15.95 32.92
C ASP A 54 23.43 16.57 32.11
N LEU A 55 23.34 16.34 30.79
CA LEU A 55 22.18 16.76 30.00
C LEU A 55 20.94 16.03 30.52
N PHE A 56 19.98 16.80 31.05
CA PHE A 56 18.70 16.26 31.49
C PHE A 56 17.72 16.13 30.34
N ILE A 57 17.14 14.93 30.18
CA ILE A 57 16.12 14.62 29.20
C ILE A 57 14.91 14.06 29.96
N ASP A 58 13.79 14.78 29.94
CA ASP A 58 12.55 14.37 30.62
C ASP A 58 11.79 13.32 29.80
N ARG A 59 12.32 12.09 29.80
CA ARG A 59 11.77 10.94 29.05
C ARG A 59 11.93 9.65 29.84
N ASN A 60 11.33 8.56 29.29
CA ASN A 60 11.35 7.27 29.96
C ASN A 60 12.75 6.60 29.95
N PRO A 61 13.38 6.39 31.11
CA PRO A 61 14.72 5.82 31.19
C PRO A 61 14.82 4.34 30.76
N GLU A 62 13.75 3.56 30.93
CA GLU A 62 13.75 2.15 30.51
C GLU A 62 13.74 2.03 29.00
N CYS A 63 12.91 2.82 28.33
CA CYS A 63 12.92 2.90 26.86
C CYS A 63 14.26 3.39 26.34
N PHE A 64 14.83 4.44 26.96
CA PHE A 64 16.14 4.96 26.58
C PHE A 64 17.23 3.90 26.70
N SER A 65 17.22 3.07 27.77
CA SER A 65 18.15 1.95 27.92
C SER A 65 18.10 0.99 26.74
N ILE A 66 16.89 0.61 26.31
CA ILE A 66 16.70 -0.31 25.17
C ILE A 66 17.21 0.34 23.88
N LEU A 67 16.87 1.61 23.63
CA LEU A 67 17.33 2.33 22.43
C LEU A 67 18.85 2.53 22.42
N LEU A 68 19.46 2.79 23.56
CA LEU A 68 20.91 2.91 23.67
C LEU A 68 21.61 1.57 23.42
N ASP A 69 21.05 0.47 23.90
CA ASP A 69 21.57 -0.86 23.64
C ASP A 69 21.41 -1.26 22.16
N LEU A 70 20.29 -0.88 21.53
CA LEU A 70 20.11 -1.03 20.09
C LEU A 70 21.22 -0.29 19.29
N LEU A 71 21.55 0.95 19.69
CA LEU A 71 22.63 1.71 19.03
C LEU A 71 24.02 1.10 19.27
N ARG A 72 24.22 0.37 20.36
CA ARG A 72 25.48 -0.31 20.68
C ARG A 72 25.67 -1.62 19.94
N THR A 73 24.61 -2.41 19.84
CA THR A 73 24.68 -3.80 19.39
C THR A 73 24.06 -4.03 18.01
N GLY A 74 23.13 -3.16 17.59
CA GLY A 74 22.28 -3.39 16.44
C GLY A 74 21.08 -4.31 16.73
N ASP A 75 21.00 -4.92 17.92
CA ASP A 75 19.96 -5.86 18.29
C ASP A 75 18.88 -5.19 19.15
N LEU A 76 17.61 -5.44 18.83
CA LEU A 76 16.48 -4.97 19.60
C LEU A 76 16.01 -6.03 20.58
N ASN A 77 16.30 -5.85 21.86
CA ASN A 77 15.83 -6.72 22.93
C ASN A 77 14.82 -5.98 23.80
N ILE A 78 13.54 -6.33 23.69
CA ILE A 78 12.46 -5.75 24.49
C ILE A 78 12.12 -6.72 25.62
N PRO A 79 12.48 -6.43 26.88
CA PRO A 79 12.14 -7.29 27.99
C PRO A 79 10.63 -7.36 28.19
N PRO A 80 10.00 -8.54 28.19
CA PRO A 80 8.59 -8.68 28.48
C PRO A 80 8.30 -8.13 29.89
N ASN A 81 7.24 -7.33 30.03
CA ASN A 81 6.79 -6.70 31.28
C ASN A 81 7.56 -5.45 31.77
N VAL A 82 8.59 -4.98 31.09
CA VAL A 82 9.30 -3.75 31.49
C VAL A 82 8.78 -2.56 30.71
N VAL A 83 8.65 -2.71 29.40
CA VAL A 83 8.19 -1.65 28.49
C VAL A 83 7.20 -2.24 27.50
N THR A 84 6.11 -1.52 27.24
CA THR A 84 5.21 -1.88 26.13
C THR A 84 5.85 -1.46 24.80
N GLU A 85 5.67 -2.25 23.77
CA GLU A 85 6.15 -1.90 22.43
C GLU A 85 5.69 -0.50 22.01
N ARG A 86 4.43 -0.16 22.29
CA ARG A 86 3.84 1.16 21.99
C ARG A 86 4.63 2.30 22.64
N LEU A 87 5.02 2.15 23.92
CA LEU A 87 5.79 3.17 24.62
C LEU A 87 7.18 3.30 24.01
N LEU A 88 7.85 2.17 23.75
CA LEU A 88 9.16 2.16 23.12
C LEU A 88 9.15 2.85 21.76
N TYR A 89 8.14 2.61 20.94
CA TYR A 89 8.03 3.22 19.62
C TYR A 89 7.80 4.73 19.68
N ARG A 90 7.01 5.22 20.65
CA ARG A 90 6.84 6.66 20.88
C ARG A 90 8.14 7.32 21.32
N GLU A 91 8.89 6.66 22.20
CA GLU A 91 10.21 7.14 22.60
C GLU A 91 11.20 7.09 21.44
N ALA A 92 11.21 6.01 20.65
CA ALA A 92 12.03 5.90 19.44
C ALA A 92 11.71 7.01 18.43
N SER A 93 10.45 7.34 18.24
CA SER A 93 10.02 8.47 17.39
C SER A 93 10.57 9.80 17.89
N PHE A 94 10.49 10.06 19.21
CA PHE A 94 11.07 11.26 19.81
C PHE A 94 12.57 11.41 19.57
N TYR A 95 13.32 10.29 19.70
CA TYR A 95 14.76 10.30 19.45
C TYR A 95 15.15 10.24 17.96
N GLY A 96 14.18 10.12 17.05
CA GLY A 96 14.44 9.91 15.60
C GLY A 96 15.07 8.54 15.32
N LEU A 97 14.78 7.53 16.15
CA LEU A 97 15.34 6.17 16.07
C LEU A 97 14.30 5.14 15.60
N LEU A 98 13.16 5.59 15.10
CA LEU A 98 12.07 4.70 14.69
C LEU A 98 12.49 3.70 13.63
N ASP A 99 13.21 4.17 12.60
CA ASP A 99 13.70 3.33 11.51
C ASP A 99 14.73 2.29 12.00
N HIS A 100 15.54 2.63 13.00
CA HIS A 100 16.46 1.68 13.63
C HIS A 100 15.69 0.56 14.36
N VAL A 101 14.65 0.94 15.11
CA VAL A 101 13.80 -0.03 15.81
C VAL A 101 13.07 -0.92 14.82
N ARG A 102 12.53 -0.35 13.74
CA ARG A 102 11.86 -1.11 12.68
C ARG A 102 12.80 -2.08 12.00
N SER A 103 13.98 -1.62 11.56
CA SER A 103 14.99 -2.45 10.89
C SER A 103 15.54 -3.56 11.78
N ALA A 104 15.61 -3.35 13.10
CA ALA A 104 16.04 -4.37 14.04
C ALA A 104 14.93 -5.39 14.37
N LYS A 105 13.66 -4.99 14.31
CA LYS A 105 12.50 -5.87 14.56
C LYS A 105 12.13 -6.70 13.33
N TRP A 106 12.18 -6.11 12.15
CA TRP A 106 11.79 -6.76 10.89
C TRP A 106 12.97 -6.78 9.92
N GLY A 107 13.12 -7.88 9.23
CA GLY A 107 14.04 -7.95 8.09
C GLY A 107 13.49 -7.15 6.90
N PRO A 108 14.31 -6.95 5.85
CA PRO A 108 13.82 -6.39 4.60
C PRO A 108 12.66 -7.25 4.07
N PHE A 109 11.71 -6.61 3.40
CA PHE A 109 10.54 -7.31 2.87
C PHE A 109 10.95 -8.48 1.97
N ASP A 110 10.42 -9.68 2.26
CA ASP A 110 10.61 -10.88 1.46
C ASP A 110 9.36 -11.76 1.58
N GLY A 111 8.59 -11.86 0.48
CA GLY A 111 7.37 -12.65 0.39
C GLY A 111 7.53 -14.11 0.80
N ASN A 112 8.72 -14.69 0.62
CA ASN A 112 9.01 -16.08 1.00
C ASN A 112 9.22 -16.29 2.49
N ARG A 113 9.50 -15.21 3.23
CA ARG A 113 9.77 -15.24 4.66
C ARG A 113 8.65 -14.63 5.50
N LEU A 114 7.62 -14.07 4.87
CA LEU A 114 6.50 -13.45 5.56
C LEU A 114 5.86 -14.42 6.55
N ARG A 115 5.55 -13.91 7.74
CA ARG A 115 4.79 -14.60 8.77
C ARG A 115 3.64 -13.73 9.23
N LEU A 116 2.54 -14.38 9.61
CA LEU A 116 1.40 -13.69 10.21
C LEU A 116 1.83 -13.07 11.54
N GLY A 117 1.86 -11.74 11.59
CA GLY A 117 2.20 -10.98 12.80
C GLY A 117 0.97 -10.76 13.66
N ARG A 118 -0.12 -10.26 13.06
CA ARG A 118 -1.38 -9.94 13.73
C ARG A 118 -2.57 -10.12 12.80
N SER A 119 -3.75 -10.32 13.42
CA SER A 119 -5.05 -10.18 12.76
C SER A 119 -5.86 -9.14 13.52
N LEU A 120 -6.41 -8.17 12.83
CA LEU A 120 -7.24 -7.12 13.41
C LEU A 120 -8.68 -7.25 12.92
N THR A 121 -9.63 -7.11 13.85
CA THR A 121 -11.05 -7.10 13.53
C THR A 121 -11.51 -5.67 13.32
N GLY A 122 -12.05 -5.36 12.14
CA GLY A 122 -12.65 -4.06 11.87
C GLY A 122 -13.91 -3.84 12.70
N GLN A 123 -14.18 -2.58 13.05
CA GLN A 123 -15.35 -2.22 13.87
C GLN A 123 -16.54 -1.74 13.02
N ALA A 124 -16.36 -1.51 11.72
CA ALA A 124 -17.41 -1.01 10.86
C ALA A 124 -18.38 -2.12 10.43
N PRO A 125 -19.69 -1.82 10.37
CA PRO A 125 -20.65 -2.73 9.77
C PRO A 125 -20.45 -2.78 8.25
N GLY A 126 -20.49 -3.96 7.67
CA GLY A 126 -20.43 -4.20 6.23
C GLY A 126 -19.24 -5.04 5.81
N ASP A 127 -19.30 -5.51 4.58
CA ASP A 127 -18.24 -6.33 4.00
C ASP A 127 -17.00 -5.50 3.69
N GLY A 128 -15.82 -6.09 3.85
CA GLY A 128 -14.56 -5.50 3.41
C GLY A 128 -14.57 -5.27 1.90
N THR A 129 -14.18 -4.08 1.45
CA THR A 129 -14.20 -3.73 0.02
C THR A 129 -12.83 -3.45 -0.56
N ALA A 130 -11.96 -2.82 0.19
CA ALA A 130 -10.60 -2.51 -0.24
C ALA A 130 -9.65 -2.34 0.95
N ILE A 131 -8.37 -2.67 0.76
CA ILE A 131 -7.28 -2.37 1.69
C ILE A 131 -6.09 -1.80 0.92
N ARG A 132 -5.47 -0.75 1.45
CA ARG A 132 -4.28 -0.13 0.84
C ARG A 132 -3.22 0.13 1.91
N ALA A 133 -2.06 -0.44 1.70
CA ALA A 133 -0.89 -0.19 2.52
C ALA A 133 -0.44 1.26 2.39
N GLY A 134 -0.11 1.88 3.50
CA GLY A 134 0.45 3.22 3.56
C GLY A 134 1.95 3.26 3.31
N PRO A 135 2.48 4.40 2.89
CA PRO A 135 3.91 4.55 2.62
C PRO A 135 4.78 4.43 3.88
N ASP A 136 4.21 4.67 5.05
CA ASP A 136 4.85 4.58 6.36
C ASP A 136 4.74 3.19 7.01
N GLY A 137 4.06 2.22 6.37
CA GLY A 137 3.81 0.87 6.90
C GLY A 137 2.52 0.73 7.70
N GLY A 138 1.66 1.76 7.70
CA GLY A 138 0.27 1.68 8.11
C GLY A 138 -0.64 1.18 6.99
N CYS A 139 -1.96 1.28 7.16
CA CYS A 139 -2.92 0.94 6.09
C CYS A 139 -4.23 1.70 6.24
N CYS A 140 -4.99 1.77 5.15
CA CYS A 140 -6.41 2.14 5.18
C CYS A 140 -7.26 0.96 4.71
N VAL A 141 -8.39 0.75 5.39
CA VAL A 141 -9.31 -0.37 5.18
C VAL A 141 -10.73 0.14 5.01
N ALA A 142 -11.39 -0.23 3.94
CA ALA A 142 -12.77 0.15 3.66
C ALA A 142 -13.74 -1.00 3.97
N HIS A 143 -14.79 -0.67 4.69
CA HIS A 143 -15.95 -1.53 4.94
C HIS A 143 -17.21 -0.76 4.54
N GLY A 144 -17.86 -1.19 3.49
CA GLY A 144 -19.03 -0.46 2.96
C GLY A 144 -18.70 1.00 2.60
N SER A 145 -19.26 1.95 3.34
CA SER A 145 -19.07 3.40 3.15
C SER A 145 -18.02 4.02 4.05
N ILE A 146 -17.43 3.26 4.97
CA ILE A 146 -16.55 3.76 6.02
C ILE A 146 -15.12 3.30 5.75
N VAL A 147 -14.16 4.21 5.93
CA VAL A 147 -12.74 3.91 5.84
C VAL A 147 -12.09 4.14 7.21
N HIS A 148 -11.38 3.12 7.67
CA HIS A 148 -10.53 3.17 8.84
C HIS A 148 -9.08 3.30 8.41
N VAL A 149 -8.35 4.16 9.08
CA VAL A 149 -6.91 4.33 8.89
C VAL A 149 -6.19 3.83 10.11
N TYR A 150 -5.17 3.03 9.90
CA TYR A 150 -4.27 2.53 10.92
C TYR A 150 -2.87 3.04 10.63
N ASP A 151 -2.23 3.60 11.64
CA ASP A 151 -0.82 3.97 11.54
C ASP A 151 0.08 2.73 11.49
N TRP A 152 1.40 2.93 11.39
CA TRP A 152 2.34 1.82 11.36
C TRP A 152 2.38 1.02 12.68
N MET A 153 1.94 1.59 13.82
CA MET A 153 1.75 0.89 15.10
C MET A 153 0.44 0.11 15.15
N LEU A 154 -0.38 0.22 14.10
CA LEU A 154 -1.74 -0.33 13.99
C LEU A 154 -2.72 0.30 15.00
N GLU A 155 -2.46 1.56 15.35
CA GLU A 155 -3.42 2.38 16.09
C GLU A 155 -4.42 2.99 15.11
N GLU A 156 -5.70 2.92 15.46
CA GLU A 156 -6.78 3.44 14.64
C GLU A 156 -6.89 4.95 14.77
N HIS A 157 -6.98 5.62 13.63
CA HIS A 157 -7.27 7.05 13.52
C HIS A 157 -8.78 7.31 13.40
N PRO A 158 -9.23 8.57 13.52
CA PRO A 158 -10.62 8.92 13.28
C PRO A 158 -11.09 8.43 11.90
N LEU A 159 -12.29 7.84 11.87
CA LEU A 159 -12.86 7.26 10.66
C LEU A 159 -13.18 8.31 9.58
N MET A 160 -13.10 7.90 8.32
CA MET A 160 -13.46 8.72 7.16
C MET A 160 -14.78 8.24 6.58
N ASN A 161 -15.67 9.17 6.26
CA ASN A 161 -16.94 8.88 5.62
C ASN A 161 -17.25 9.94 4.55
N LEU A 162 -17.49 9.49 3.33
CA LEU A 162 -17.91 10.34 2.22
C LEU A 162 -19.42 10.54 2.13
N ASP A 163 -20.21 9.89 3.00
CA ASP A 163 -21.67 9.78 2.90
C ASP A 163 -22.17 9.09 1.62
N TYR A 164 -21.36 8.25 0.99
CA TYR A 164 -21.74 7.42 -0.15
C TYR A 164 -22.04 5.98 0.27
N GLN A 165 -22.70 5.22 -0.63
CA GLN A 165 -23.13 3.87 -0.30
C GLN A 165 -22.00 2.87 -0.13
N ARG A 166 -20.93 3.02 -0.92
CA ARG A 166 -19.83 2.05 -0.97
C ARG A 166 -18.55 2.71 -1.47
N VAL A 167 -17.47 2.40 -0.82
CA VAL A 167 -16.11 2.68 -1.30
C VAL A 167 -15.74 1.66 -2.38
N ASN A 168 -15.24 2.14 -3.51
CA ASN A 168 -14.80 1.30 -4.63
C ASN A 168 -13.30 1.05 -4.60
N ASP A 169 -12.52 2.08 -4.30
CA ASP A 169 -11.06 2.01 -4.21
C ASP A 169 -10.52 3.15 -3.33
N MET A 170 -9.27 3.02 -2.92
CA MET A 170 -8.56 4.00 -2.11
C MET A 170 -7.11 4.09 -2.55
N GLY A 171 -6.43 5.18 -2.21
CA GLY A 171 -5.00 5.28 -2.44
C GLY A 171 -4.36 6.41 -1.65
N TRP A 172 -3.13 6.18 -1.25
CA TRP A 172 -2.31 7.16 -0.58
C TRP A 172 -1.66 8.08 -1.60
N VAL A 173 -1.77 9.36 -1.37
CA VAL A 173 -1.12 10.40 -2.16
C VAL A 173 0.20 10.82 -1.52
N ASP A 174 0.18 10.85 -0.20
CA ASP A 174 1.31 11.11 0.69
C ASP A 174 1.01 10.46 2.08
N PRO A 175 1.94 10.45 3.04
CA PRO A 175 1.72 9.83 4.35
C PRO A 175 0.56 10.41 5.16
N GLU A 176 0.10 11.62 4.83
CA GLU A 176 -0.97 12.32 5.54
C GLU A 176 -2.29 12.39 4.77
N SER A 177 -2.33 11.93 3.52
CA SER A 177 -3.47 12.15 2.63
C SER A 177 -3.89 10.89 1.89
N VAL A 178 -5.19 10.58 1.98
CA VAL A 178 -5.81 9.43 1.31
C VAL A 178 -6.91 9.92 0.35
N VAL A 179 -6.89 9.43 -0.88
CA VAL A 179 -8.00 9.59 -1.83
C VAL A 179 -8.91 8.39 -1.71
N ILE A 180 -10.21 8.64 -1.63
CA ILE A 180 -11.25 7.62 -1.58
C ILE A 180 -12.14 7.81 -2.80
N SER A 181 -12.37 6.74 -3.56
CA SER A 181 -13.36 6.66 -4.63
C SER A 181 -14.58 5.84 -4.19
N ALA A 182 -15.77 6.28 -4.57
CA ALA A 182 -17.01 5.68 -4.12
C ALA A 182 -18.11 5.73 -5.18
N CYS A 183 -19.14 4.92 -4.97
CA CYS A 183 -20.37 5.01 -5.71
C CYS A 183 -21.07 6.35 -5.44
N GLU A 184 -21.64 6.92 -6.49
CA GLU A 184 -22.44 8.15 -6.39
C GLU A 184 -23.64 7.98 -5.45
N ARG A 185 -23.92 8.99 -4.63
CA ARG A 185 -25.16 9.06 -3.84
C ARG A 185 -26.32 9.45 -4.75
N LEU A 186 -27.40 8.70 -4.69
CA LEU A 186 -28.64 9.01 -5.41
C LEU A 186 -29.12 10.43 -5.08
N GLY A 187 -29.24 11.28 -6.10
CA GLY A 187 -29.71 12.65 -5.96
C GLY A 187 -28.62 13.70 -5.69
N SER A 188 -27.36 13.32 -5.47
CA SER A 188 -26.24 14.25 -5.37
C SER A 188 -25.74 14.66 -6.76
N ARG A 189 -25.26 15.92 -6.85
CA ARG A 189 -24.51 16.41 -8.03
C ARG A 189 -23.00 16.41 -7.76
N ASP A 190 -22.60 15.95 -6.58
CA ASP A 190 -21.19 15.91 -6.19
C ASP A 190 -20.50 14.69 -6.80
N GLY A 191 -19.19 14.81 -6.98
CA GLY A 191 -18.36 13.71 -7.45
C GLY A 191 -18.24 12.58 -6.44
N GLY A 192 -18.00 11.36 -6.93
CA GLY A 192 -17.78 10.14 -6.11
C GLY A 192 -16.35 10.00 -5.58
N MET A 193 -15.56 11.07 -5.48
CA MET A 193 -14.16 10.99 -5.03
C MET A 193 -13.81 12.17 -4.11
N GLY A 194 -13.06 11.90 -3.04
CA GLY A 194 -12.61 12.89 -2.08
C GLY A 194 -11.18 12.66 -1.59
N LEU A 195 -10.51 13.75 -1.22
CA LEU A 195 -9.21 13.75 -0.55
C LEU A 195 -9.43 13.99 0.94
N PHE A 196 -8.88 13.12 1.77
CA PHE A 196 -9.01 13.17 3.22
C PHE A 196 -7.66 13.30 3.90
N ASN A 197 -7.67 13.94 5.07
CA ASN A 197 -6.52 13.86 5.97
C ASN A 197 -6.53 12.51 6.70
N ALA A 198 -5.43 11.78 6.64
CA ALA A 198 -5.31 10.44 7.21
C ALA A 198 -5.38 10.43 8.75
N SER A 199 -4.86 11.46 9.42
CA SER A 199 -4.79 11.54 10.88
C SER A 199 -6.07 12.09 11.53
N SER A 200 -6.77 13.02 10.87
CA SER A 200 -7.99 13.64 11.42
C SER A 200 -9.29 13.04 10.86
N GLY A 201 -9.24 12.34 9.73
CA GLY A 201 -10.41 11.85 9.03
C GLY A 201 -11.20 12.95 8.29
N GLU A 202 -10.70 14.19 8.27
CA GLU A 202 -11.40 15.33 7.68
C GLU A 202 -11.31 15.34 6.16
N LEU A 203 -12.44 15.59 5.50
CA LEU A 203 -12.51 15.82 4.06
C LEU A 203 -11.87 17.16 3.72
N ARG A 204 -10.75 17.13 2.98
CA ARG A 204 -10.06 18.33 2.48
C ARG A 204 -10.67 18.83 1.18
N TYR A 205 -11.03 17.93 0.28
CA TYR A 205 -11.47 18.28 -1.06
C TYR A 205 -12.37 17.20 -1.69
N LYS A 206 -13.44 17.63 -2.40
CA LYS A 206 -14.24 16.75 -3.28
C LYS A 206 -13.85 17.00 -4.72
N PHE A 207 -13.43 15.97 -5.42
CA PHE A 207 -13.07 16.06 -6.82
C PHE A 207 -14.33 16.16 -7.69
N GLN A 208 -14.27 17.00 -8.70
CA GLN A 208 -15.39 17.24 -9.60
C GLN A 208 -15.01 16.87 -11.03
N VAL A 209 -15.95 16.32 -11.77
CA VAL A 209 -15.86 16.15 -13.22
C VAL A 209 -16.61 17.33 -13.86
N SER A 210 -15.91 18.11 -14.67
CA SER A 210 -16.46 19.23 -15.42
C SER A 210 -16.40 18.94 -16.90
N HIS A 211 -17.53 19.11 -17.58
CA HIS A 211 -17.66 19.01 -19.03
C HIS A 211 -18.53 20.17 -19.51
N ASP A 212 -18.10 20.91 -20.55
CA ASP A 212 -18.77 22.10 -21.07
C ASP A 212 -19.16 23.12 -19.98
N ASN A 213 -18.25 23.40 -19.06
CA ASN A 213 -18.44 24.29 -17.90
C ASN A 213 -19.58 23.86 -16.95
N GLN A 214 -20.02 22.62 -17.01
CA GLN A 214 -21.00 22.06 -16.10
C GLN A 214 -20.37 20.95 -15.25
N VAL A 215 -20.60 21.00 -13.93
CA VAL A 215 -20.22 19.92 -13.02
C VAL A 215 -21.17 18.76 -13.25
N LYS A 216 -20.59 17.57 -13.47
CA LYS A 216 -21.31 16.31 -13.72
C LYS A 216 -21.23 15.42 -12.49
N SER A 217 -22.30 14.69 -12.28
CA SER A 217 -22.40 13.63 -11.29
C SER A 217 -21.76 12.36 -11.84
N TYR A 218 -20.93 11.69 -11.04
CA TYR A 218 -20.21 10.49 -11.47
C TYR A 218 -19.95 9.52 -10.32
N THR A 219 -19.83 8.25 -10.66
CA THR A 219 -19.27 7.23 -9.79
C THR A 219 -17.79 7.10 -10.10
N ALA A 220 -16.94 7.20 -9.08
CA ALA A 220 -15.52 6.94 -9.19
C ALA A 220 -15.22 5.47 -8.90
N GLY A 221 -14.41 4.84 -9.75
CA GLY A 221 -13.98 3.44 -9.64
C GLY A 221 -12.53 3.31 -9.21
N ALA A 222 -11.75 2.51 -9.95
CA ALA A 222 -10.34 2.29 -9.71
C ALA A 222 -9.53 3.58 -9.71
N LEU A 223 -8.49 3.62 -8.90
CA LEU A 223 -7.56 4.74 -8.73
C LEU A 223 -6.15 4.38 -9.17
N SER A 224 -5.40 5.37 -9.63
CA SER A 224 -3.96 5.28 -9.83
C SER A 224 -3.31 6.65 -9.61
N PHE A 225 -2.01 6.66 -9.32
CA PHE A 225 -1.26 7.86 -8.98
C PHE A 225 0.05 7.89 -9.77
N SER A 226 0.42 9.07 -10.26
CA SER A 226 1.71 9.26 -10.93
C SER A 226 2.69 10.02 -10.04
N GLY A 227 4.00 9.87 -10.31
CA GLY A 227 5.04 10.58 -9.57
C GLY A 227 5.06 12.10 -9.79
N ASP A 228 4.35 12.61 -10.83
CA ASP A 228 4.17 14.03 -11.13
C ASP A 228 2.88 14.61 -10.53
N PHE A 229 2.43 14.05 -9.41
CA PHE A 229 1.30 14.52 -8.60
C PHE A 229 -0.06 14.51 -9.32
N LYS A 230 -0.33 13.51 -10.16
CA LYS A 230 -1.64 13.32 -10.80
C LYS A 230 -2.39 12.15 -10.18
N ILE A 231 -3.70 12.32 -10.08
CA ILE A 231 -4.65 11.30 -9.65
C ILE A 231 -5.47 10.90 -10.87
N PHE A 232 -5.53 9.60 -11.17
CA PHE A 232 -6.35 9.02 -12.21
C PHE A 232 -7.49 8.23 -11.58
N SER A 233 -8.71 8.38 -12.11
CA SER A 233 -9.84 7.55 -11.70
C SER A 233 -10.70 7.17 -12.88
N SER A 234 -11.19 5.93 -12.90
CA SER A 234 -12.27 5.55 -13.81
C SER A 234 -13.55 6.23 -13.35
N CYS A 235 -14.26 6.84 -14.31
CA CYS A 235 -15.44 7.64 -14.06
C CYS A 235 -16.61 7.15 -14.91
N LYS A 236 -17.74 6.91 -14.23
CA LYS A 236 -18.99 6.53 -14.86
C LYS A 236 -20.05 7.57 -14.56
N GLY A 237 -20.41 8.35 -15.57
CA GLY A 237 -21.45 9.38 -15.48
C GLY A 237 -22.85 8.84 -15.78
N ARG A 238 -23.88 9.65 -15.46
CA ARG A 238 -25.28 9.31 -15.75
C ARG A 238 -25.67 9.63 -17.20
N SER A 239 -24.99 10.58 -17.83
CA SER A 239 -25.32 11.13 -19.14
C SER A 239 -24.34 10.65 -20.23
N ASN A 240 -23.85 9.42 -20.12
CA ASN A 240 -22.91 8.79 -21.07
C ASN A 240 -21.51 9.45 -21.10
N GLU A 241 -21.14 10.21 -20.08
CA GLU A 241 -19.76 10.63 -19.90
C GLU A 241 -18.99 9.51 -19.17
N TYR A 242 -18.32 8.67 -19.91
CA TYR A 242 -17.48 7.60 -19.39
C TYR A 242 -16.05 7.84 -19.80
N GLY A 243 -15.13 7.51 -18.91
CA GLY A 243 -13.71 7.61 -19.22
C GLY A 243 -12.82 7.65 -18.00
N ILE A 244 -11.60 8.14 -18.20
CA ILE A 244 -10.61 8.33 -17.14
C ILE A 244 -10.45 9.82 -16.88
N GLY A 245 -10.81 10.25 -15.68
CA GLY A 245 -10.55 11.60 -15.20
C GLY A 245 -9.14 11.73 -14.62
N VAL A 246 -8.57 12.92 -14.77
CA VAL A 246 -7.22 13.25 -14.26
C VAL A 246 -7.30 14.53 -13.46
N TRP A 247 -6.79 14.52 -12.24
CA TRP A 247 -6.76 15.67 -11.34
C TRP A 247 -5.35 15.93 -10.84
N ASP A 248 -5.07 17.21 -10.62
CA ASP A 248 -3.88 17.65 -9.90
C ASP A 248 -4.05 17.36 -8.41
N GLN A 249 -3.09 16.67 -7.82
CA GLN A 249 -3.12 16.27 -6.42
C GLN A 249 -3.10 17.44 -5.46
N VAL A 250 -2.37 18.52 -5.80
CA VAL A 250 -2.15 19.68 -4.93
C VAL A 250 -3.35 20.61 -4.94
N THR A 251 -3.89 20.89 -6.12
CA THR A 251 -4.98 21.86 -6.31
C THR A 251 -6.36 21.19 -6.31
N GLY A 252 -6.43 19.86 -6.45
CA GLY A 252 -7.67 19.11 -6.61
C GLY A 252 -8.43 19.40 -7.90
N LYS A 253 -7.88 20.21 -8.81
CA LYS A 253 -8.54 20.59 -10.06
C LYS A 253 -8.40 19.50 -11.10
N GLN A 254 -9.48 19.31 -11.88
CA GLN A 254 -9.41 18.47 -13.07
C GLN A 254 -8.44 19.08 -14.07
N ILE A 255 -7.47 18.25 -14.51
CA ILE A 255 -6.48 18.63 -15.52
C ILE A 255 -6.95 18.17 -16.90
N ASP A 256 -7.45 16.93 -16.96
CA ASP A 256 -7.81 16.27 -18.23
C ASP A 256 -8.93 15.24 -18.01
N PHE A 257 -9.49 14.78 -19.13
CA PHE A 257 -10.43 13.68 -19.16
C PHE A 257 -10.25 12.90 -20.46
N PHE A 258 -10.00 11.59 -20.35
CA PHE A 258 -9.89 10.69 -21.48
C PHE A 258 -11.24 10.02 -21.70
N TYR A 259 -11.96 10.41 -22.74
CA TYR A 259 -13.29 9.89 -23.04
C TYR A 259 -13.23 8.47 -23.60
N GLU A 260 -14.22 7.68 -23.23
CA GLU A 260 -14.42 6.34 -23.75
C GLU A 260 -14.81 6.39 -25.23
N SER A 261 -14.11 5.61 -26.05
CA SER A 261 -14.48 5.39 -27.44
C SER A 261 -15.53 4.26 -27.53
N PRO A 262 -16.38 4.24 -28.58
CA PRO A 262 -17.35 3.17 -28.78
C PRO A 262 -16.68 1.78 -28.77
N GLY A 263 -17.22 0.86 -27.96
CA GLY A 263 -16.69 -0.50 -27.80
C GLY A 263 -15.67 -0.68 -26.68
N TRP A 264 -15.31 0.37 -25.95
CA TRP A 264 -14.41 0.36 -24.80
C TRP A 264 -15.19 0.55 -23.49
N SER A 265 -14.60 0.19 -22.37
CA SER A 265 -15.21 0.30 -21.04
C SER A 265 -14.28 0.96 -20.03
N LEU A 266 -13.79 2.14 -20.35
CA LEU A 266 -12.84 2.88 -19.50
C LEU A 266 -13.49 3.34 -18.20
N GLY A 267 -14.76 3.77 -18.24
CA GLY A 267 -15.48 4.24 -17.05
C GLY A 267 -15.82 3.14 -16.04
N ASP A 268 -15.79 1.89 -16.46
CA ASP A 268 -16.04 0.69 -15.64
C ASP A 268 -14.74 -0.04 -15.29
N ALA A 269 -13.57 0.59 -15.41
CA ALA A 269 -12.31 -0.07 -15.12
C ALA A 269 -12.26 -0.56 -13.66
N ASP A 270 -11.80 -1.79 -13.50
CA ASP A 270 -11.60 -2.45 -12.21
C ASP A 270 -10.21 -2.17 -11.64
N LYS A 271 -9.25 -1.88 -12.54
CA LYS A 271 -7.87 -1.59 -12.15
C LYS A 271 -7.25 -0.53 -13.05
N LEU A 272 -6.54 0.39 -12.42
CA LEU A 272 -5.66 1.36 -13.05
C LEU A 272 -4.25 1.17 -12.52
N GLN A 273 -3.25 1.31 -13.39
CA GLN A 273 -1.85 1.28 -12.98
C GLN A 273 -1.04 2.27 -13.82
N TRP A 274 -0.43 3.26 -13.16
CA TRP A 274 0.49 4.17 -13.83
C TRP A 274 1.82 3.48 -14.09
N LEU A 275 2.32 3.58 -15.32
CA LEU A 275 3.59 3.04 -15.76
C LEU A 275 4.62 4.17 -15.87
N HIS A 276 5.58 4.15 -14.96
CA HIS A 276 6.58 5.23 -14.85
C HIS A 276 7.54 5.27 -16.03
N GLY A 277 7.94 4.11 -16.55
CA GLY A 277 8.90 4.00 -17.65
C GLY A 277 8.34 4.51 -18.97
N SER A 278 7.07 4.22 -19.28
CA SER A 278 6.41 4.61 -20.53
C SER A 278 5.58 5.89 -20.42
N ASN A 279 5.28 6.38 -19.20
CA ASN A 279 4.31 7.44 -18.92
C ASN A 279 2.92 7.14 -19.50
N CYS A 280 2.51 5.88 -19.44
CA CYS A 280 1.20 5.41 -19.86
C CYS A 280 0.39 4.93 -18.66
N LEU A 281 -0.92 4.92 -18.80
CA LEU A 281 -1.84 4.34 -17.84
C LEU A 281 -2.35 3.00 -18.37
N LEU A 282 -2.11 1.91 -17.64
CA LEU A 282 -2.82 0.65 -17.86
C LEU A 282 -4.22 0.78 -17.29
N VAL A 283 -5.20 0.42 -18.11
CA VAL A 283 -6.62 0.36 -17.74
C VAL A 283 -7.12 -1.04 -18.00
N ALA A 284 -7.65 -1.71 -16.97
CA ALA A 284 -8.20 -3.05 -17.09
C ALA A 284 -9.67 -3.07 -16.64
N THR A 285 -10.55 -3.56 -17.51
CA THR A 285 -11.94 -3.88 -17.23
C THR A 285 -12.10 -5.39 -17.27
N LEU A 286 -12.56 -5.98 -16.18
CA LEU A 286 -12.43 -7.38 -15.88
C LEU A 286 -13.79 -8.05 -15.63
N PHE A 287 -13.81 -9.38 -15.64
CA PHE A 287 -14.95 -10.14 -15.15
C PHE A 287 -15.01 -10.04 -13.59
N PRO A 288 -16.19 -9.93 -12.95
CA PRO A 288 -17.55 -10.09 -13.52
C PRO A 288 -18.22 -8.81 -14.02
N ARG A 289 -17.55 -7.66 -13.93
CA ARG A 289 -18.15 -6.39 -14.34
C ARG A 289 -18.52 -6.36 -15.83
N LYS A 290 -17.70 -7.02 -16.64
CA LYS A 290 -17.96 -7.27 -18.08
C LYS A 290 -17.75 -8.75 -18.41
N ASP A 291 -18.46 -9.25 -19.40
CA ASP A 291 -18.34 -10.62 -19.86
C ASP A 291 -16.98 -10.93 -20.50
N ASN A 292 -16.37 -9.91 -21.12
CA ASN A 292 -15.04 -10.00 -21.71
C ASN A 292 -14.08 -9.03 -20.98
N CYS A 293 -12.82 -9.44 -20.92
CA CYS A 293 -11.75 -8.60 -20.39
C CYS A 293 -11.22 -7.66 -21.47
N TYR A 294 -11.01 -6.41 -21.10
CA TYR A 294 -10.35 -5.38 -21.90
C TYR A 294 -9.20 -4.78 -21.13
N ILE A 295 -8.00 -4.84 -21.69
CA ILE A 295 -6.82 -4.20 -21.14
C ILE A 295 -6.26 -3.25 -22.17
N SER A 296 -6.00 -2.02 -21.79
CA SER A 296 -5.46 -1.00 -22.68
C SER A 296 -4.38 -0.16 -22.01
N LEU A 297 -3.47 0.40 -22.81
CA LEU A 297 -2.51 1.42 -22.40
C LEU A 297 -2.91 2.75 -23.03
N LEU A 298 -3.09 3.76 -22.19
CA LEU A 298 -3.45 5.12 -22.59
C LEU A 298 -2.25 6.04 -22.45
N ASP A 299 -1.88 6.74 -23.53
CA ASP A 299 -0.92 7.85 -23.50
C ASP A 299 -1.69 9.18 -23.44
N PHE A 300 -1.59 9.87 -22.32
CA PHE A 300 -2.27 11.15 -22.11
C PHE A 300 -1.62 12.32 -22.85
N ARG A 301 -0.35 12.21 -23.28
CA ARG A 301 0.33 13.23 -24.07
C ARG A 301 -0.21 13.28 -25.49
N GLU A 302 -0.36 12.10 -26.09
CA GLU A 302 -0.90 11.94 -27.45
C GLU A 302 -2.43 11.80 -27.47
N LYS A 303 -3.07 11.70 -26.31
CA LYS A 303 -4.51 11.46 -26.11
C LYS A 303 -5.04 10.29 -26.95
N ASN A 304 -4.25 9.23 -26.98
CA ASN A 304 -4.61 8.02 -27.71
C ASN A 304 -4.34 6.75 -26.88
N MET A 305 -4.91 5.66 -27.36
CA MET A 305 -4.66 4.32 -26.87
C MET A 305 -3.53 3.71 -27.72
N VAL A 306 -2.41 3.45 -27.07
CA VAL A 306 -1.18 2.98 -27.75
C VAL A 306 -1.13 1.46 -27.87
N TRP A 307 -1.84 0.75 -27.00
CA TRP A 307 -1.89 -0.71 -27.01
C TRP A 307 -3.20 -1.20 -26.41
N SER A 308 -3.67 -2.36 -26.85
CA SER A 308 -4.86 -3.00 -26.30
C SER A 308 -4.85 -4.50 -26.47
N TRP A 309 -5.56 -5.16 -25.58
CA TRP A 309 -5.79 -6.60 -25.60
C TRP A 309 -7.20 -6.92 -25.07
N SER A 310 -7.82 -7.94 -25.63
CA SER A 310 -9.08 -8.49 -25.13
C SER A 310 -9.12 -10.00 -25.34
N ASP A 311 -9.91 -10.67 -24.55
CA ASP A 311 -10.19 -12.11 -24.66
C ASP A 311 -11.39 -12.41 -25.58
N ILE A 312 -11.89 -11.40 -26.31
CA ILE A 312 -12.96 -11.56 -27.30
C ILE A 312 -12.51 -12.49 -28.42
N GLY A 313 -13.31 -13.53 -28.68
CA GLY A 313 -13.04 -14.49 -29.78
C GLY A 313 -12.08 -15.63 -29.41
N ALA A 314 -11.62 -15.72 -28.19
CA ALA A 314 -11.05 -16.96 -27.67
C ALA A 314 -12.15 -18.04 -27.76
N PRO A 315 -11.87 -19.22 -28.36
CA PRO A 315 -12.89 -20.27 -28.47
C PRO A 315 -13.36 -20.64 -27.07
N LEU A 316 -14.68 -20.52 -26.84
CA LEU A 316 -15.37 -20.92 -25.62
C LEU A 316 -15.26 -22.45 -25.47
N THR A 317 -14.13 -22.94 -25.02
CA THR A 317 -13.99 -24.32 -24.61
C THR A 317 -14.37 -24.45 -23.14
N VAL A 318 -14.72 -25.65 -22.69
CA VAL A 318 -15.18 -25.92 -21.31
C VAL A 318 -14.15 -25.48 -20.22
N ASP A 319 -12.95 -25.11 -20.62
CA ASP A 319 -11.84 -24.64 -19.78
C ASP A 319 -11.58 -23.12 -19.96
N GLU A 320 -12.61 -22.30 -20.12
CA GLU A 320 -12.46 -20.87 -20.36
C GLU A 320 -11.73 -20.18 -19.22
N LYS A 321 -10.55 -19.65 -19.55
CA LYS A 321 -9.70 -18.91 -18.64
C LYS A 321 -10.11 -17.42 -18.63
N ARG A 322 -11.17 -17.11 -17.91
CA ARG A 322 -11.60 -15.70 -17.73
C ARG A 322 -10.59 -14.95 -16.89
N VAL A 323 -10.12 -13.83 -17.41
CA VAL A 323 -9.18 -12.96 -16.68
C VAL A 323 -9.90 -12.27 -15.53
N ARG A 324 -9.35 -12.41 -14.33
CA ARG A 324 -9.88 -11.88 -13.08
C ARG A 324 -9.09 -10.68 -12.56
N ASP A 325 -7.80 -10.59 -12.85
CA ASP A 325 -6.96 -9.42 -12.57
C ASP A 325 -5.80 -9.33 -13.55
N ALA A 326 -5.23 -8.13 -13.68
CA ALA A 326 -4.14 -7.82 -14.57
C ALA A 326 -3.16 -6.84 -13.92
N ILE A 327 -1.87 -6.99 -14.19
CA ILE A 327 -0.82 -6.08 -13.74
C ILE A 327 0.25 -5.93 -14.82
N ALA A 328 0.66 -4.70 -15.11
CA ALA A 328 1.77 -4.45 -16.00
C ALA A 328 3.10 -4.67 -15.27
N MET A 329 4.03 -5.28 -15.97
CA MET A 329 5.38 -5.60 -15.53
C MET A 329 6.34 -4.87 -16.46
N GLU A 330 6.71 -3.63 -16.09
CA GLU A 330 7.49 -2.73 -16.96
C GLU A 330 8.84 -3.32 -17.35
N ASP A 331 9.55 -3.94 -16.40
CA ASP A 331 10.89 -4.53 -16.64
C ASP A 331 10.87 -5.62 -17.72
N SER A 332 9.77 -6.35 -17.85
CA SER A 332 9.60 -7.43 -18.84
C SER A 332 8.78 -7.03 -20.07
N ASN A 333 8.34 -5.77 -20.17
CA ASN A 333 7.43 -5.30 -21.22
C ASN A 333 6.22 -6.23 -21.43
N SER A 334 5.60 -6.64 -20.35
CA SER A 334 4.49 -7.58 -20.40
C SER A 334 3.38 -7.21 -19.43
N VAL A 335 2.17 -7.70 -19.69
CA VAL A 335 1.06 -7.72 -18.75
C VAL A 335 0.91 -9.14 -18.23
N CYS A 336 0.98 -9.30 -16.91
CA CYS A 336 0.58 -10.53 -16.26
C CYS A 336 -0.91 -10.47 -15.98
N VAL A 337 -1.63 -11.54 -16.34
CA VAL A 337 -3.04 -11.74 -16.06
C VAL A 337 -3.22 -13.02 -15.24
N VAL A 338 -4.27 -13.09 -14.44
CA VAL A 338 -4.63 -14.27 -13.66
C VAL A 338 -6.07 -14.67 -13.94
N ASN A 339 -6.32 -15.97 -14.01
CA ASN A 339 -7.66 -16.53 -14.16
C ASN A 339 -8.21 -17.04 -12.80
N GLU A 340 -9.42 -17.54 -12.81
CA GLU A 340 -10.09 -18.12 -11.65
C GLU A 340 -9.42 -19.38 -11.05
N TYR A 341 -8.50 -20.00 -11.77
CA TYR A 341 -7.73 -21.17 -11.34
C TYR A 341 -6.32 -20.83 -10.83
N GLU A 342 -6.01 -19.52 -10.69
CA GLU A 342 -4.68 -19.02 -10.35
C GLU A 342 -3.61 -19.35 -11.43
N ASP A 343 -4.02 -19.62 -12.67
CA ASP A 343 -3.07 -19.68 -13.75
C ASP A 343 -2.62 -18.28 -14.13
N LEU A 344 -1.33 -18.09 -14.25
CA LEU A 344 -0.73 -16.84 -14.72
C LEU A 344 -0.60 -16.87 -16.24
N GLY A 345 -1.07 -15.82 -16.88
CA GLY A 345 -0.90 -15.58 -18.31
C GLY A 345 -0.03 -14.35 -18.55
N PHE A 346 0.82 -14.37 -19.57
CA PHE A 346 1.70 -13.26 -19.91
C PHE A 346 1.41 -12.79 -21.32
N ILE A 347 1.21 -11.50 -21.49
CA ILE A 347 0.89 -10.83 -22.76
C ILE A 347 2.02 -9.86 -23.06
N ASP A 348 2.65 -9.96 -24.22
CA ASP A 348 3.74 -9.10 -24.65
C ASP A 348 3.18 -7.72 -25.09
N LEU A 349 3.64 -6.64 -24.47
CA LEU A 349 3.23 -5.28 -24.79
C LEU A 349 3.74 -4.77 -26.14
N ARG A 350 4.73 -5.42 -26.72
CA ARG A 350 5.27 -5.08 -28.05
C ARG A 350 4.37 -5.56 -29.19
N ILE A 351 3.44 -6.48 -28.90
CA ILE A 351 2.54 -7.08 -29.88
C ILE A 351 1.10 -6.73 -29.54
N SER A 352 0.47 -5.91 -30.35
CA SER A 352 -0.95 -5.60 -30.19
C SER A 352 -1.80 -6.81 -30.63
N GLY A 353 -2.77 -7.21 -29.78
CA GLY A 353 -3.65 -8.36 -30.06
C GLY A 353 -2.97 -9.74 -29.94
N GLY A 354 -1.79 -9.83 -29.32
CA GLY A 354 -1.10 -11.09 -29.07
C GLY A 354 -1.90 -12.00 -28.14
N SER A 355 -1.71 -13.33 -28.22
CA SER A 355 -2.34 -14.29 -27.30
C SER A 355 -1.63 -14.31 -25.96
N ALA A 356 -2.38 -14.47 -24.86
CA ALA A 356 -1.81 -14.71 -23.56
C ALA A 356 -1.11 -16.07 -23.49
N ARG A 357 0.15 -16.09 -23.06
CA ARG A 357 0.90 -17.32 -22.81
C ARG A 357 0.64 -17.77 -21.38
N TRP A 358 -0.18 -18.80 -21.22
CA TRP A 358 -0.57 -19.31 -19.91
C TRP A 358 0.44 -20.31 -19.33
N SER A 359 0.72 -20.17 -18.04
CA SER A 359 1.46 -21.16 -17.27
C SER A 359 0.52 -22.35 -16.97
N SER A 360 0.86 -23.56 -17.41
CA SER A 360 -0.01 -24.75 -17.25
C SER A 360 0.02 -25.30 -15.83
N ARG A 361 -0.70 -24.70 -14.88
CA ARG A 361 -0.84 -25.22 -13.51
C ARG A 361 -2.18 -25.92 -13.25
N SER A 362 -3.23 -25.54 -13.97
CA SER A 362 -4.62 -25.99 -13.76
C SER A 362 -4.85 -27.50 -13.87
N ARG A 363 -3.95 -28.24 -14.51
CA ARG A 363 -4.12 -29.70 -14.68
C ARG A 363 -4.08 -30.52 -13.39
N LEU A 364 -3.46 -29.96 -12.31
CA LEU A 364 -3.32 -30.66 -11.03
C LEU A 364 -4.44 -30.29 -10.04
N MET A 365 -5.22 -29.22 -10.29
CA MET A 365 -6.21 -28.68 -9.35
C MET A 365 -7.67 -28.96 -9.72
N LYS A 366 -7.93 -29.66 -10.83
CA LYS A 366 -9.31 -29.96 -11.32
C LYS A 366 -10.22 -30.73 -10.35
N GLY A 367 -9.70 -31.18 -9.21
CA GLY A 367 -10.46 -31.98 -8.25
C GLY A 367 -11.13 -31.24 -7.10
N ASN A 368 -10.74 -30.02 -6.83
CA ASN A 368 -11.22 -29.24 -5.66
C ASN A 368 -11.53 -27.78 -6.05
N MET A 369 -12.46 -27.59 -6.98
CA MET A 369 -13.01 -26.24 -7.19
C MET A 369 -13.83 -25.88 -5.96
N PRO A 370 -13.60 -24.70 -5.33
CA PRO A 370 -14.54 -24.18 -4.34
C PRO A 370 -15.89 -23.92 -5.02
N ASP A 371 -16.98 -24.17 -4.31
CA ASP A 371 -18.34 -23.92 -4.78
C ASP A 371 -18.61 -22.42 -5.01
N GLU A 372 -17.73 -21.55 -4.52
CA GLU A 372 -17.81 -20.08 -4.66
C GLU A 372 -16.80 -19.51 -5.67
N PRO A 373 -17.20 -18.53 -6.48
CA PRO A 373 -16.32 -17.91 -7.45
C PRO A 373 -15.17 -17.16 -6.74
N CYS A 374 -13.93 -17.56 -7.08
CA CYS A 374 -12.73 -16.87 -6.61
C CYS A 374 -12.40 -15.67 -7.50
N TYR A 375 -12.03 -14.56 -6.88
CA TYR A 375 -11.60 -13.33 -7.55
C TYR A 375 -10.16 -13.00 -7.17
N PRO A 376 -9.17 -13.69 -7.76
CA PRO A 376 -7.77 -13.45 -7.45
C PRO A 376 -7.37 -12.00 -7.79
N LYS A 377 -6.48 -11.45 -6.96
CA LYS A 377 -5.85 -10.14 -7.16
C LYS A 377 -4.36 -10.33 -7.34
N LEU A 378 -3.75 -9.46 -8.15
CA LEU A 378 -2.31 -9.45 -8.42
C LEU A 378 -1.66 -8.20 -7.84
N ALA A 379 -0.47 -8.38 -7.28
CA ALA A 379 0.44 -7.30 -6.92
C ALA A 379 1.88 -7.68 -7.28
N LEU A 380 2.68 -6.69 -7.66
CA LEU A 380 4.12 -6.82 -7.89
C LEU A 380 4.84 -5.96 -6.87
N HIS A 381 5.78 -6.53 -6.14
CA HIS A 381 6.57 -5.81 -5.14
C HIS A 381 7.96 -6.43 -5.03
N ASP A 382 9.00 -5.61 -5.09
CA ASP A 382 10.42 -6.01 -5.00
C ASP A 382 10.79 -7.24 -5.85
N GLY A 383 10.32 -7.26 -7.11
CA GLY A 383 10.59 -8.36 -8.05
C GLY A 383 9.87 -9.67 -7.70
N GLN A 384 8.94 -9.67 -6.76
CA GLN A 384 8.09 -10.79 -6.41
C GLN A 384 6.65 -10.51 -6.87
N LEU A 385 6.00 -11.50 -7.48
CA LEU A 385 4.61 -11.44 -7.88
C LEU A 385 3.74 -12.17 -6.86
N PHE A 386 2.68 -11.52 -6.44
CA PHE A 386 1.71 -12.03 -5.47
C PHE A 386 0.36 -12.23 -6.13
N SER A 387 -0.30 -13.34 -5.82
CA SER A 387 -1.68 -13.62 -6.25
C SER A 387 -2.51 -14.10 -5.08
N SER A 388 -3.62 -13.43 -4.78
CA SER A 388 -4.59 -13.96 -3.81
C SER A 388 -5.48 -14.99 -4.47
N MET A 389 -5.78 -16.06 -3.75
CA MET A 389 -6.77 -17.06 -4.16
C MET A 389 -7.44 -17.66 -2.92
N ASN A 390 -8.76 -17.53 -2.82
CA ASN A 390 -9.53 -17.97 -1.67
C ASN A 390 -8.96 -17.41 -0.35
N ASP A 391 -8.44 -18.27 0.52
CA ASP A 391 -7.90 -17.95 1.84
C ASP A 391 -6.37 -17.80 1.88
N SER A 392 -5.72 -17.75 0.72
CA SER A 392 -4.25 -17.74 0.63
C SER A 392 -3.71 -16.74 -0.38
N ILE A 393 -2.45 -16.35 -0.18
CA ILE A 393 -1.68 -15.54 -1.13
C ILE A 393 -0.46 -16.35 -1.57
N SER A 394 -0.36 -16.58 -2.85
CA SER A 394 0.77 -17.25 -3.50
C SER A 394 1.84 -16.24 -3.85
N VAL A 395 3.11 -16.60 -3.62
CA VAL A 395 4.29 -15.79 -3.94
C VAL A 395 5.06 -16.47 -5.06
N PHE A 396 5.35 -15.71 -6.11
CA PHE A 396 6.06 -16.18 -7.28
C PHE A 396 7.34 -15.36 -7.48
N CYS A 397 8.45 -16.05 -7.76
CA CYS A 397 9.76 -15.42 -7.92
C CYS A 397 10.50 -15.96 -9.14
N GLY A 398 11.54 -15.21 -9.53
CA GLY A 398 12.45 -15.58 -10.61
C GLY A 398 11.89 -15.31 -12.01
N PRO A 399 12.70 -15.54 -13.05
CA PRO A 399 12.36 -15.19 -14.44
C PRO A 399 11.18 -15.99 -15.00
N ASP A 400 10.92 -17.17 -14.46
CA ASP A 400 9.82 -18.05 -14.88
C ASP A 400 8.61 -17.98 -13.96
N TRP A 401 8.61 -17.07 -13.00
CA TRP A 401 7.54 -16.86 -12.02
C TRP A 401 7.11 -18.17 -11.35
N VAL A 402 8.08 -18.86 -10.75
CA VAL A 402 7.85 -20.11 -10.03
C VAL A 402 7.19 -19.83 -8.70
N LEU A 403 6.19 -20.62 -8.32
CA LEU A 403 5.59 -20.56 -6.98
C LEU A 403 6.63 -20.96 -5.93
N THR A 404 6.99 -20.04 -5.06
CA THR A 404 8.02 -20.22 -4.03
C THR A 404 7.46 -20.29 -2.62
N SER A 405 6.34 -19.64 -2.36
CA SER A 405 5.70 -19.64 -1.05
C SER A 405 4.19 -19.47 -1.18
N ARG A 406 3.46 -19.88 -0.14
CA ARG A 406 2.03 -19.65 0.01
C ARG A 406 1.73 -19.21 1.44
N LEU A 407 1.19 -18.00 1.57
CA LEU A 407 0.78 -17.42 2.83
C LEU A 407 -0.66 -17.85 3.11
N ARG A 408 -0.87 -18.52 4.23
CA ARG A 408 -2.18 -18.97 4.67
C ARG A 408 -2.27 -18.92 6.19
N ARG A 409 -3.36 -18.42 6.72
CA ARG A 409 -3.64 -18.56 8.14
C ARG A 409 -4.38 -19.88 8.44
N SER A 410 -4.38 -20.32 9.71
CA SER A 410 -4.97 -21.59 10.11
C SER A 410 -6.50 -21.63 9.98
N TYR A 411 -7.15 -20.47 10.15
CA TYR A 411 -8.61 -20.28 10.02
C TYR A 411 -8.85 -19.00 9.23
N GLY A 412 -9.65 -19.02 8.19
CA GLY A 412 -9.90 -17.80 7.43
C GLY A 412 -10.93 -17.94 6.35
N GLY A 413 -11.73 -16.89 6.17
CA GLY A 413 -12.56 -16.68 5.00
C GLY A 413 -11.76 -16.22 3.79
N SER A 414 -12.44 -16.07 2.66
CA SER A 414 -11.85 -15.62 1.40
C SER A 414 -11.19 -14.25 1.52
N ILE A 415 -10.03 -14.08 0.91
CA ILE A 415 -9.36 -12.79 0.78
C ILE A 415 -10.03 -12.03 -0.36
N CYS A 416 -10.63 -10.88 -0.07
CA CYS A 416 -11.27 -10.02 -1.06
C CYS A 416 -10.30 -9.00 -1.67
N ASP A 417 -9.32 -8.56 -0.90
CA ASP A 417 -8.30 -7.62 -1.35
C ASP A 417 -7.01 -7.75 -0.53
N PHE A 418 -5.88 -7.35 -1.09
CA PHE A 418 -4.63 -7.26 -0.36
C PHE A 418 -3.75 -6.14 -0.91
N SER A 419 -2.85 -5.64 -0.08
CA SER A 419 -1.93 -4.57 -0.46
C SER A 419 -0.59 -4.75 0.23
N ILE A 420 0.49 -4.34 -0.45
CA ILE A 420 1.85 -4.41 0.04
C ILE A 420 2.40 -2.99 0.08
N GLY A 421 3.04 -2.63 1.18
CA GLY A 421 3.68 -1.33 1.33
C GLY A 421 4.63 -1.31 2.52
N GLY A 422 5.76 -0.63 2.31
CA GLY A 422 6.83 -0.63 3.29
C GLY A 422 7.39 -2.04 3.52
N ASP A 423 7.26 -2.52 4.75
CA ASP A 423 7.77 -3.80 5.22
C ASP A 423 6.66 -4.84 5.49
N ARG A 424 5.42 -4.58 5.02
CA ARG A 424 4.23 -5.37 5.37
C ARG A 424 3.37 -5.73 4.17
N LEU A 425 2.68 -6.86 4.31
CA LEU A 425 1.56 -7.23 3.47
C LEU A 425 0.29 -7.26 4.34
N PHE A 426 -0.76 -6.61 3.85
CA PHE A 426 -2.08 -6.58 4.46
C PHE A 426 -3.06 -7.36 3.60
N ALA A 427 -3.83 -8.28 4.21
CA ALA A 427 -4.83 -9.09 3.51
C ALA A 427 -6.19 -8.92 4.18
N LEU A 428 -7.19 -8.46 3.42
CA LEU A 428 -8.56 -8.21 3.88
C LEU A 428 -9.44 -9.42 3.55
N HIS A 429 -10.19 -9.89 4.54
CA HIS A 429 -11.13 -10.99 4.39
C HIS A 429 -12.57 -10.51 4.21
N SER A 430 -13.33 -11.18 3.34
CA SER A 430 -14.68 -10.73 2.96
C SER A 430 -15.73 -10.93 4.06
N GLU A 431 -15.65 -12.03 4.81
CA GLU A 431 -16.77 -12.46 5.65
C GLU A 431 -16.61 -12.14 7.14
N GLU A 432 -15.38 -11.96 7.61
CA GLU A 432 -15.10 -11.88 9.06
C GLU A 432 -14.80 -10.47 9.55
N ASN A 433 -14.84 -9.47 8.67
CA ASN A 433 -14.43 -8.10 9.01
C ASN A 433 -13.00 -8.05 9.58
N ILE A 434 -12.15 -8.98 9.16
CA ILE A 434 -10.79 -9.16 9.65
C ILE A 434 -9.82 -8.83 8.53
N PHE A 435 -8.72 -8.19 8.89
CA PHE A 435 -7.55 -8.12 8.02
C PHE A 435 -6.30 -8.63 8.75
N ASP A 436 -5.47 -9.31 7.98
CA ASP A 436 -4.22 -9.90 8.44
C ASP A 436 -3.03 -9.03 8.07
N ILE A 437 -2.06 -8.97 8.98
CA ILE A 437 -0.79 -8.26 8.79
C ILE A 437 0.33 -9.29 8.77
N TRP A 438 1.02 -9.36 7.63
CA TRP A 438 2.17 -10.24 7.41
C TRP A 438 3.44 -9.42 7.40
N GLU A 439 4.44 -9.89 8.14
CA GLU A 439 5.72 -9.19 8.35
C GLU A 439 6.90 -10.15 8.11
N THR A 440 8.01 -9.63 7.60
CA THR A 440 9.25 -10.41 7.48
C THR A 440 9.97 -10.41 8.83
N PRO A 441 10.15 -11.56 9.49
CA PRO A 441 10.89 -11.60 10.75
C PRO A 441 12.36 -11.24 10.51
N PRO A 442 13.09 -10.76 11.54
CA PRO A 442 14.51 -10.48 11.42
C PRO A 442 15.27 -11.76 11.03
N PRO A 443 16.44 -11.63 10.40
CA PRO A 443 17.27 -12.80 10.10
C PRO A 443 17.63 -13.51 11.42
N PRO A 444 17.73 -14.85 11.43
CA PRO A 444 18.18 -15.55 12.62
C PRO A 444 19.59 -15.09 13.00
N VAL A 445 19.79 -14.81 14.26
CA VAL A 445 21.14 -14.54 14.79
C VAL A 445 21.89 -15.87 14.71
N ILE A 446 22.94 -15.92 13.89
CA ILE A 446 23.82 -17.10 13.72
C ILE A 446 24.93 -17.05 14.75
#